data_7cf806b70044eac862faafe581fc3520
#
_entry.id   7cf806b70044eac862faafe581fc3520
#
_cell.length_a   1.000
_cell.length_b   1.000
_cell.length_c   1.000
_cell.angle_alpha   90.00
_cell.angle_beta   90.00
_cell.angle_gamma   90.00
#
_symmetry.space_group_name_H-M   'P 1'
#
loop_
_entity.id
_entity.type
_entity.pdbx_description
1 polymer ?
#
loop_
_entity_poly.entity_id
_entity_poly.type
_entity_poly.pdbx_seq_one_letter_code
_entity_poly.pdbx_strand_id
1 'polypeptide(L)'
;MANAYTQLGFVKQADGENIGTWGDVLNEQLIDLLDDAIGGYVEVSVASGNVTLAFADGTADNNGRHAVIKFTGSPGASRTVTFPNKQKTYYIINGSDDSVVCTSGTGAQTVTLLTGQKDIIYVDGSDEVHSILQEGAVSEKLISSQTAISVSYTHLTLPTILLV
;
A
#
# COMPACT_ATOMS: atom_id res chain seq x y z
N MET A 1 -11.13 27.42 -21.57
CA MET A 1 -9.97 27.34 -20.64
C MET A 1 -9.67 25.87 -20.37
N ALA A 2 -8.46 25.52 -19.99
CA ALA A 2 -8.18 24.14 -19.59
C ALA A 2 -8.77 23.88 -18.20
N ASN A 3 -9.35 22.71 -17.99
CA ASN A 3 -9.89 22.31 -16.69
C ASN A 3 -8.80 22.37 -15.60
N ALA A 4 -9.17 22.83 -14.43
CA ALA A 4 -8.32 22.72 -13.24
C ALA A 4 -8.61 21.39 -12.52
N TYR A 5 -7.61 20.87 -11.80
CA TYR A 5 -7.76 19.57 -11.11
C TYR A 5 -7.35 19.69 -9.63
N THR A 6 -7.87 18.78 -8.82
CA THR A 6 -7.43 18.57 -7.45
C THR A 6 -6.09 17.82 -7.43
N GLN A 7 -5.47 17.69 -6.25
CA GLN A 7 -4.27 16.87 -6.08
C GLN A 7 -4.48 15.39 -6.51
N LEU A 8 -5.68 14.85 -6.30
CA LEU A 8 -6.05 13.50 -6.74
C LEU A 8 -6.60 13.46 -8.17
N GLY A 9 -6.42 14.52 -8.97
CA GLY A 9 -6.76 14.58 -10.38
C GLY A 9 -8.26 14.67 -10.66
N PHE A 10 -9.09 15.07 -9.68
CA PHE A 10 -10.51 15.32 -9.89
C PHE A 10 -10.73 16.69 -10.52
N VAL A 11 -11.63 16.77 -11.48
CA VAL A 11 -11.93 18.04 -12.15
C VAL A 11 -12.48 19.08 -11.17
N LYS A 12 -12.04 20.33 -11.32
CA LYS A 12 -12.63 21.52 -10.71
C LYS A 12 -13.35 22.28 -11.79
N GLN A 13 -14.68 22.22 -11.79
CA GLN A 13 -15.50 22.91 -12.77
C GLN A 13 -15.55 24.40 -12.44
N ALA A 14 -15.19 25.25 -13.39
CA ALA A 14 -15.38 26.70 -13.28
C ALA A 14 -16.66 27.15 -13.97
N ASP A 15 -17.15 28.33 -13.59
CA ASP A 15 -18.31 28.94 -14.21
C ASP A 15 -18.07 29.16 -15.71
N GLY A 16 -19.01 28.73 -16.54
CA GLY A 16 -18.95 28.88 -18.00
C GLY A 16 -18.02 27.90 -18.70
N GLU A 17 -17.37 27.00 -18.00
CA GLU A 17 -16.61 25.91 -18.62
C GLU A 17 -17.51 24.71 -18.98
N ASN A 18 -17.09 23.94 -20.00
CA ASN A 18 -17.75 22.71 -20.45
C ASN A 18 -19.25 22.89 -20.76
N ILE A 19 -19.64 24.02 -21.37
CA ILE A 19 -21.03 24.31 -21.75
C ILE A 19 -21.55 23.22 -22.69
N GLY A 20 -22.65 22.57 -22.28
CA GLY A 20 -23.24 21.43 -22.99
C GLY A 20 -22.66 20.06 -22.71
N THR A 21 -21.49 19.97 -22.04
CA THR A 21 -20.83 18.72 -21.67
C THR A 21 -20.43 18.62 -20.17
N TRP A 22 -20.84 19.60 -19.37
CA TRP A 22 -20.44 19.66 -17.96
C TRP A 22 -20.90 18.43 -17.17
N GLY A 23 -22.05 17.85 -17.52
CA GLY A 23 -22.57 16.63 -16.88
C GLY A 23 -21.68 15.42 -17.15
N ASP A 24 -21.22 15.26 -18.39
CA ASP A 24 -20.31 14.18 -18.78
C ASP A 24 -18.96 14.36 -18.09
N VAL A 25 -18.41 15.59 -18.12
CA VAL A 25 -17.15 15.91 -17.42
C VAL A 25 -17.26 15.67 -15.91
N LEU A 26 -18.39 16.02 -15.29
CA LEU A 26 -18.61 15.76 -13.86
C LEU A 26 -18.67 14.27 -13.57
N ASN A 27 -19.38 13.50 -14.38
CA ASN A 27 -19.50 12.07 -14.17
C ASN A 27 -18.15 11.36 -14.38
N GLU A 28 -17.48 11.58 -15.51
CA GLU A 28 -16.26 10.89 -15.90
C GLU A 28 -15.01 11.36 -15.14
N GLN A 29 -14.90 12.66 -14.85
CA GLN A 29 -13.68 13.26 -14.30
C GLN A 29 -13.78 13.64 -12.82
N LEU A 30 -14.91 13.40 -12.18
CA LEU A 30 -15.08 13.56 -10.75
C LEU A 30 -15.70 12.30 -10.12
N ILE A 31 -16.91 11.92 -10.51
CA ILE A 31 -17.67 10.87 -9.81
C ILE A 31 -17.00 9.51 -9.98
N ASP A 32 -16.70 9.10 -11.21
CA ASP A 32 -16.04 7.80 -11.47
C ASP A 32 -14.65 7.75 -10.84
N LEU A 33 -13.88 8.83 -10.93
CA LEU A 33 -12.56 8.89 -10.32
C LEU A 33 -12.59 8.88 -8.79
N LEU A 34 -13.66 9.46 -8.20
CA LEU A 34 -13.84 9.44 -6.75
C LEU A 34 -14.21 8.02 -6.27
N ASP A 35 -15.05 7.32 -7.03
CA ASP A 35 -15.42 5.93 -6.75
C ASP A 35 -14.18 5.03 -6.75
N ASP A 36 -13.34 5.13 -7.78
CA ASP A 36 -12.04 4.43 -7.84
C ASP A 36 -11.14 4.76 -6.66
N ALA A 37 -11.09 6.02 -6.27
CA ALA A 37 -10.20 6.47 -5.19
C ALA A 37 -10.63 6.01 -3.81
N ILE A 38 -11.92 5.74 -3.60
CA ILE A 38 -12.52 5.35 -2.31
C ILE A 38 -12.74 3.85 -2.22
N GLY A 39 -13.32 3.23 -3.26
CA GLY A 39 -13.75 1.82 -3.26
C GLY A 39 -13.06 0.96 -4.33
N GLY A 40 -12.34 1.57 -5.26
CA GLY A 40 -11.77 0.88 -6.41
C GLY A 40 -10.73 -0.18 -6.04
N TYR A 41 -10.78 -1.32 -6.74
CA TYR A 41 -9.85 -2.42 -6.65
C TYR A 41 -9.20 -2.69 -8.00
N VAL A 42 -7.87 -2.92 -8.01
CA VAL A 42 -7.13 -3.30 -9.22
C VAL A 42 -6.08 -4.36 -8.93
N GLU A 43 -5.90 -5.27 -9.89
CA GLU A 43 -4.75 -6.18 -9.91
C GLU A 43 -3.67 -5.65 -10.84
N VAL A 44 -2.43 -5.63 -10.35
CA VAL A 44 -1.25 -5.16 -11.08
C VAL A 44 -0.23 -6.29 -11.16
N SER A 45 0.06 -6.73 -12.38
CA SER A 45 1.07 -7.78 -12.60
C SER A 45 2.47 -7.20 -12.46
N VAL A 46 3.29 -7.84 -11.62
CA VAL A 46 4.72 -7.55 -11.45
C VAL A 46 5.62 -8.63 -12.09
N ALA A 47 5.03 -9.56 -12.84
CA ALA A 47 5.75 -10.68 -13.44
C ALA A 47 6.90 -10.25 -14.37
N SER A 48 6.68 -9.21 -15.18
CA SER A 48 7.62 -8.82 -16.24
C SER A 48 8.70 -7.84 -15.80
N GLY A 49 8.61 -7.25 -14.60
CA GLY A 49 9.57 -6.24 -14.14
C GLY A 49 9.00 -5.28 -13.13
N ASN A 50 9.74 -4.21 -12.86
CA ASN A 50 9.29 -3.11 -12.04
C ASN A 50 8.12 -2.39 -12.70
N VAL A 51 7.21 -1.86 -11.89
CA VAL A 51 5.98 -1.20 -12.36
C VAL A 51 5.92 0.22 -11.84
N THR A 52 5.53 1.15 -12.70
CA THR A 52 5.11 2.48 -12.28
C THR A 52 3.59 2.58 -12.43
N LEU A 53 2.90 2.88 -11.34
CA LEU A 53 1.46 3.02 -11.35
C LEU A 53 1.05 4.29 -12.10
N ALA A 54 0.12 4.14 -13.04
CA ALA A 54 -0.38 5.25 -13.83
C ALA A 54 -1.25 6.18 -12.96
N PHE A 55 -1.11 7.48 -13.19
CA PHE A 55 -1.94 8.51 -12.57
C PHE A 55 -1.99 9.75 -13.47
N ALA A 56 -3.13 10.02 -14.06
CA ALA A 56 -3.34 11.20 -14.90
C ALA A 56 -4.58 11.97 -14.43
N ASP A 57 -4.52 13.29 -14.50
CA ASP A 57 -5.62 14.16 -14.11
C ASP A 57 -6.81 13.99 -15.07
N GLY A 58 -8.02 13.89 -14.52
CA GLY A 58 -9.26 13.77 -15.29
C GLY A 58 -9.38 12.52 -16.16
N THR A 59 -8.57 11.48 -15.92
CA THR A 59 -8.56 10.27 -16.74
C THR A 59 -8.92 9.06 -15.88
N ALA A 60 -9.92 8.30 -16.33
CA ALA A 60 -10.28 7.00 -15.75
C ALA A 60 -9.18 5.92 -15.98
N ASP A 61 -9.37 4.74 -15.42
CA ASP A 61 -8.52 3.55 -15.60
C ASP A 61 -7.04 3.71 -15.20
N ASN A 62 -6.76 4.62 -14.28
CA ASN A 62 -5.42 4.78 -13.72
C ASN A 62 -5.25 3.90 -12.48
N ASN A 63 -4.46 2.83 -12.59
CA ASN A 63 -4.24 1.87 -11.50
C ASN A 63 -3.70 2.50 -10.20
N GLY A 64 -2.96 3.60 -10.28
CA GLY A 64 -2.49 4.35 -9.12
C GLY A 64 -3.57 5.17 -8.40
N ARG A 65 -4.82 5.19 -8.91
CA ARG A 65 -5.94 5.88 -8.26
C ARG A 65 -6.70 4.98 -7.30
N HIS A 66 -6.80 3.69 -7.59
CA HIS A 66 -7.60 2.74 -6.82
C HIS A 66 -7.22 2.70 -5.33
N ALA A 67 -8.21 2.45 -4.49
CA ALA A 67 -8.01 2.37 -3.04
C ALA A 67 -7.30 1.08 -2.64
N VAL A 68 -7.58 -0.02 -3.35
CA VAL A 68 -7.04 -1.35 -3.09
C VAL A 68 -6.25 -1.81 -4.30
N ILE A 69 -4.97 -2.15 -4.09
CA ILE A 69 -4.09 -2.65 -5.15
C ILE A 69 -3.55 -4.00 -4.73
N LYS A 70 -3.75 -5.01 -5.59
CA LYS A 70 -3.17 -6.34 -5.41
C LYS A 70 -2.09 -6.58 -6.47
N PHE A 71 -0.88 -6.86 -6.02
CA PHE A 71 0.19 -7.31 -6.90
C PHE A 71 0.06 -8.79 -7.19
N THR A 72 0.30 -9.19 -8.44
CA THR A 72 0.15 -10.57 -8.91
C THR A 72 1.32 -10.97 -9.81
N GLY A 73 1.51 -12.28 -9.98
CA GLY A 73 2.49 -12.85 -10.90
C GLY A 73 3.67 -13.51 -10.21
N SER A 74 4.52 -14.14 -11.02
CA SER A 74 5.72 -14.88 -10.59
C SER A 74 6.96 -14.20 -11.14
N PRO A 75 7.46 -13.13 -10.50
CA PRO A 75 8.52 -12.29 -11.06
C PRO A 75 9.93 -12.92 -11.01
N GLY A 76 10.15 -13.96 -10.19
CA GLY A 76 11.44 -14.64 -10.02
C GLY A 76 12.50 -13.81 -9.27
N ALA A 77 12.16 -12.63 -8.80
CA ALA A 77 12.96 -11.76 -7.94
C ALA A 77 12.10 -10.62 -7.38
N SER A 78 12.60 -9.97 -6.33
CA SER A 78 11.95 -8.76 -5.79
C SER A 78 11.69 -7.72 -6.88
N ARG A 79 10.52 -7.09 -6.85
CA ARG A 79 10.12 -6.02 -7.78
C ARG A 79 9.83 -4.73 -7.05
N THR A 80 10.12 -3.63 -7.75
CA THR A 80 9.78 -2.29 -7.26
C THR A 80 8.49 -1.82 -7.96
N VAL A 81 7.55 -1.33 -7.15
CA VAL A 81 6.35 -0.63 -7.63
C VAL A 81 6.43 0.81 -7.20
N THR A 82 6.45 1.71 -8.19
CA THR A 82 6.49 3.15 -7.96
C THR A 82 5.08 3.71 -7.94
N PHE A 83 4.69 4.27 -6.80
CA PHE A 83 3.42 4.94 -6.59
C PHE A 83 3.46 6.40 -7.08
N PRO A 84 2.31 6.95 -7.48
CA PRO A 84 2.21 8.38 -7.76
C PRO A 84 2.60 9.20 -6.53
N ASN A 85 3.41 10.26 -6.73
CA ASN A 85 3.79 11.16 -5.63
C ASN A 85 2.63 12.12 -5.29
N LYS A 86 1.58 11.55 -4.70
CA LYS A 86 0.35 12.23 -4.27
C LYS A 86 -0.02 11.78 -2.86
N GLN A 87 -0.46 12.69 -2.02
CA GLN A 87 -0.94 12.35 -0.67
C GLN A 87 -2.15 11.43 -0.75
N LYS A 88 -1.92 10.14 -0.51
CA LYS A 88 -2.96 9.12 -0.59
C LYS A 88 -2.62 7.89 0.24
N THR A 89 -3.66 7.33 0.84
CA THR A 89 -3.60 6.03 1.53
C THR A 89 -4.05 4.92 0.57
N TYR A 90 -3.36 3.79 0.61
CA TYR A 90 -3.66 2.60 -0.17
C TYR A 90 -3.71 1.37 0.74
N TYR A 91 -4.64 0.46 0.46
CA TYR A 91 -4.59 -0.90 0.97
C TYR A 91 -3.91 -1.81 -0.06
N ILE A 92 -2.78 -2.39 0.31
CA ILE A 92 -1.93 -3.16 -0.60
C ILE A 92 -1.92 -4.63 -0.21
N ILE A 93 -2.01 -5.50 -1.22
CA ILE A 93 -1.94 -6.95 -1.08
C ILE A 93 -0.81 -7.46 -1.98
N ASN A 94 0.20 -8.07 -1.41
CA ASN A 94 1.19 -8.79 -2.22
C ASN A 94 0.74 -10.24 -2.43
N GLY A 95 0.11 -10.52 -3.58
CA GLY A 95 -0.27 -11.84 -4.04
C GLY A 95 0.71 -12.43 -5.06
N SER A 96 1.89 -11.80 -5.27
CA SER A 96 2.95 -12.35 -6.11
C SER A 96 3.82 -13.35 -5.34
N ASP A 97 4.64 -14.12 -6.05
CA ASP A 97 5.50 -15.15 -5.46
C ASP A 97 6.78 -14.60 -4.83
N ASP A 98 7.07 -13.32 -5.01
CA ASP A 98 8.26 -12.65 -4.48
C ASP A 98 7.91 -11.36 -3.74
N SER A 99 8.90 -10.78 -3.04
CA SER A 99 8.72 -9.51 -2.34
C SER A 99 8.50 -8.34 -3.30
N VAL A 100 7.70 -7.37 -2.86
CA VAL A 100 7.45 -6.13 -3.58
C VAL A 100 7.87 -4.95 -2.72
N VAL A 101 8.71 -4.07 -3.30
CA VAL A 101 9.14 -2.81 -2.68
C VAL A 101 8.24 -1.69 -3.22
N CYS A 102 7.47 -1.08 -2.35
CA CYS A 102 6.66 0.10 -2.65
C CYS A 102 7.49 1.36 -2.43
N THR A 103 7.60 2.19 -3.45
CA THR A 103 8.33 3.47 -3.42
C THR A 103 7.51 4.58 -4.07
N SER A 104 7.87 5.82 -3.84
CA SER A 104 7.34 6.99 -4.55
C SER A 104 8.51 7.89 -4.94
N GLY A 105 8.56 8.29 -6.19
CA GLY A 105 9.64 9.14 -6.69
C GLY A 105 11.05 8.61 -6.39
N THR A 106 11.90 9.46 -5.84
CA THR A 106 13.28 9.16 -5.45
C THR A 106 13.50 9.11 -3.94
N GLY A 107 12.42 9.08 -3.15
CA GLY A 107 12.46 9.09 -1.69
C GLY A 107 13.15 7.87 -1.10
N ALA A 108 13.75 8.04 0.07
CA ALA A 108 14.47 7.00 0.78
C ALA A 108 13.55 6.06 1.57
N GLN A 109 12.38 6.56 1.98
CA GLN A 109 11.41 5.77 2.75
C GLN A 109 10.60 4.88 1.82
N THR A 110 10.74 3.58 1.97
CA THR A 110 10.03 2.57 1.19
C THR A 110 9.41 1.53 2.10
N VAL A 111 8.40 0.82 1.59
CA VAL A 111 7.75 -0.28 2.30
C VAL A 111 7.94 -1.56 1.51
N THR A 112 8.45 -2.61 2.14
CA THR A 112 8.61 -3.92 1.52
C THR A 112 7.56 -4.88 2.04
N LEU A 113 6.78 -5.48 1.13
CA LEU A 113 5.83 -6.53 1.44
C LEU A 113 6.40 -7.88 0.96
N LEU A 114 6.48 -8.86 1.85
CA LEU A 114 6.78 -10.25 1.48
C LEU A 114 5.55 -10.89 0.82
N THR A 115 5.75 -12.02 0.16
CA THR A 115 4.68 -12.82 -0.45
C THR A 115 3.56 -13.08 0.54
N GLY A 116 2.32 -12.81 0.13
CA GLY A 116 1.11 -12.98 0.94
C GLY A 116 0.85 -11.89 1.98
N GLN A 117 1.77 -10.96 2.20
CA GLN A 117 1.57 -9.84 3.13
C GLN A 117 0.57 -8.81 2.59
N LYS A 118 -0.05 -8.13 3.53
CA LYS A 118 -0.96 -7.01 3.31
C LYS A 118 -0.55 -5.85 4.19
N ASP A 119 -0.74 -4.63 3.72
CA ASP A 119 -0.44 -3.42 4.49
C ASP A 119 -1.38 -2.28 4.10
N ILE A 120 -1.46 -1.29 4.96
CA ILE A 120 -2.01 0.02 4.65
C ILE A 120 -0.82 0.98 4.57
N ILE A 121 -0.57 1.51 3.40
CA ILE A 121 0.51 2.46 3.17
C ILE A 121 -0.02 3.86 2.92
N TYR A 122 0.77 4.87 3.26
CA TYR A 122 0.53 6.26 2.97
C TYR A 122 1.67 6.85 2.15
N VAL A 123 1.35 7.42 1.00
CA VAL A 123 2.28 8.24 0.21
C VAL A 123 2.09 9.68 0.63
N ASP A 124 3.16 10.34 1.06
CA ASP A 124 3.10 11.66 1.69
C ASP A 124 3.11 12.85 0.71
N GLY A 125 3.36 12.57 -0.57
CA GLY A 125 3.52 13.60 -1.61
C GLY A 125 4.90 14.27 -1.63
N SER A 126 5.86 13.73 -0.84
CA SER A 126 7.26 14.18 -0.76
C SER A 126 8.22 13.05 -1.12
N ASP A 127 7.81 12.17 -2.04
CA ASP A 127 8.54 11.01 -2.54
C ASP A 127 8.70 9.86 -1.52
N GLU A 128 7.99 9.86 -0.39
CA GLU A 128 8.12 8.84 0.65
C GLU A 128 6.86 7.98 0.78
N VAL A 129 7.07 6.71 1.14
CA VAL A 129 6.00 5.72 1.40
C VAL A 129 6.15 5.21 2.82
N HIS A 130 5.09 5.36 3.61
CA HIS A 130 5.03 4.95 5.01
C HIS A 130 4.08 3.77 5.19
N SER A 131 4.45 2.80 6.02
CA SER A 131 3.57 1.72 6.45
C SER A 131 2.82 2.14 7.72
N ILE A 132 1.53 1.86 7.77
CA ILE A 132 0.73 2.07 8.99
C ILE A 132 0.76 0.82 9.87
N LEU A 133 0.84 -0.37 9.28
CA LEU A 133 0.81 -1.63 10.02
C LEU A 133 2.20 -2.09 10.49
N GLN A 134 3.26 -1.82 9.71
CA GLN A 134 4.62 -2.27 10.02
C GLN A 134 5.31 -1.35 11.03
N GLU A 135 4.95 -0.08 11.15
CA GLU A 135 5.47 0.82 12.18
C GLU A 135 5.09 0.37 13.62
N GLY A 136 4.02 -0.43 13.73
CA GLY A 136 3.60 -1.05 14.99
C GLY A 136 4.25 -2.39 15.33
N ALA A 137 5.11 -2.93 14.47
CA ALA A 137 5.69 -4.28 14.57
C ALA A 137 6.74 -4.46 15.69
N VAL A 138 6.87 -3.53 16.60
CA VAL A 138 7.59 -3.74 17.87
C VAL A 138 6.95 -4.88 18.68
N SER A 139 5.64 -5.13 18.48
CA SER A 139 4.91 -6.19 19.18
C SER A 139 5.20 -7.60 18.65
N GLU A 140 5.45 -7.79 17.35
CA GLU A 140 5.81 -9.10 16.82
C GLU A 140 7.22 -9.54 17.25
N LYS A 141 8.16 -8.61 17.36
CA LYS A 141 9.50 -8.89 17.86
C LYS A 141 9.49 -9.25 19.34
N LEU A 142 8.56 -8.71 20.12
CA LEU A 142 8.36 -9.08 21.52
C LEU A 142 7.71 -10.45 21.64
N ILE A 143 6.74 -10.80 20.77
CA ILE A 143 6.08 -12.12 20.79
C ILE A 143 7.06 -13.21 20.31
N SER A 144 7.84 -12.96 19.28
CA SER A 144 8.84 -13.93 18.81
C SER A 144 9.99 -14.11 19.80
N SER A 145 10.32 -13.09 20.58
CA SER A 145 11.32 -13.24 21.66
C SER A 145 10.75 -13.92 22.90
N GLN A 146 9.43 -13.84 23.15
CA GLN A 146 8.78 -14.58 24.23
C GLN A 146 8.64 -16.08 23.96
N THR A 147 8.55 -16.51 22.70
CA THR A 147 8.57 -17.94 22.36
C THR A 147 9.95 -18.59 22.61
N ALA A 148 10.98 -17.81 22.86
CA ALA A 148 12.33 -18.27 23.17
C ALA A 148 12.63 -18.33 24.69
N ILE A 149 11.65 -18.06 25.57
CA ILE A 149 11.81 -18.34 27.00
C ILE A 149 11.63 -19.83 27.20
N SER A 150 12.70 -20.56 26.99
CA SER A 150 12.87 -21.92 27.49
C SER A 150 12.82 -21.87 29.01
N VAL A 151 11.71 -22.29 29.60
CA VAL A 151 11.64 -22.50 31.05
C VAL A 151 12.49 -23.74 31.34
N SER A 152 13.75 -23.51 31.71
CA SER A 152 14.58 -24.53 32.27
C SER A 152 14.02 -24.85 33.66
N TYR A 153 13.25 -25.93 33.75
CA TYR A 153 12.90 -26.49 35.03
C TYR A 153 14.16 -27.13 35.59
N THR A 154 14.90 -26.42 36.45
CA THR A 154 15.86 -27.07 37.36
C THR A 154 15.02 -27.88 38.33
N HIS A 155 15.17 -29.19 38.27
CA HIS A 155 14.65 -30.12 39.25
C HIS A 155 15.13 -29.66 40.65
N LEU A 156 14.22 -29.13 41.45
CA LEU A 156 14.42 -29.07 42.90
C LEU A 156 14.31 -30.52 43.41
N THR A 157 15.43 -31.16 43.61
CA THR A 157 15.49 -32.42 44.40
C THR A 157 15.18 -32.03 45.84
N LEU A 158 14.03 -32.44 46.35
CA LEU A 158 13.74 -32.42 47.77
C LEU A 158 14.79 -33.25 48.52
N PRO A 159 15.40 -32.72 49.59
CA PRO A 159 16.29 -33.55 50.41
C PRO A 159 15.47 -34.66 51.04
N THR A 160 15.92 -35.90 50.84
CA THR A 160 15.37 -37.07 51.50
C THR A 160 15.69 -36.97 52.97
N ILE A 161 14.70 -36.74 53.81
CA ILE A 161 14.88 -36.85 55.27
C ILE A 161 14.97 -38.33 55.59
N LEU A 162 16.16 -38.76 55.98
CA LEU A 162 16.38 -40.09 56.54
C LEU A 162 15.93 -40.07 57.97
N LEU A 163 14.81 -40.72 58.29
CA LEU A 163 14.38 -41.01 59.65
C LEU A 163 15.20 -42.20 60.15
N VAL A 164 15.93 -41.97 61.25
CA VAL A 164 16.52 -42.97 62.09
C VAL A 164 15.58 -43.32 63.21
#